data_94f2a35258fba0368b8bf50b2be7547d
#
_entry.id   94f2a35258fba0368b8bf50b2be7547d
#
_cell.length_a   1.000
_cell.length_b   1.000
_cell.length_c   1.000
_cell.angle_alpha   90.00
_cell.angle_beta   90.00
_cell.angle_gamma   90.00
#
_symmetry.space_group_name_H-M   'P 1'
#
loop_
_entity.id
_entity.type
_entity.pdbx_description
1 polymer ?
#
loop_
_entity_poly.entity_id
_entity_poly.type
_entity_poly.pdbx_seq_one_letter_code
_entity_poly.pdbx_strand_id
1 'polypeptide(L)'
;RSIMAEAIMNRKGRPTFTAYSAGSHPSGQVRPEALRQIELARMPTEGLRSKSWDEFAKPEAPQMNFVFTVCDNAAKEVCPFWPGQPMTAHWGVPDPAVAQGTPEEIARAFREAYMILDRRITLFLCLPLSTLSQLAIQKEIDRIGHQ
;
A
#
# COMPACT_ATOMS: atom_id res chain seq x y z
N ARG A 1 2.75 6.35 -3.31
CA ARG A 1 3.13 5.11 -2.59
C ARG A 1 1.98 4.10 -2.56
N SER A 2 0.87 4.44 -1.94
CA SER A 2 -0.23 3.49 -1.75
C SER A 2 -0.85 2.99 -3.07
N ILE A 3 -0.91 3.85 -4.09
CA ILE A 3 -1.42 3.46 -5.42
C ILE A 3 -0.54 2.37 -6.04
N MET A 4 0.78 2.51 -5.92
CA MET A 4 1.71 1.49 -6.42
C MET A 4 1.52 0.17 -5.65
N ALA A 5 1.35 0.26 -4.33
CA ALA A 5 1.10 -0.92 -3.50
C ALA A 5 -0.20 -1.63 -3.89
N GLU A 6 -1.27 -0.87 -4.14
CA GLU A 6 -2.54 -1.44 -4.61
C GLU A 6 -2.33 -2.22 -5.91
N ALA A 7 -1.65 -1.62 -6.88
CA ALA A 7 -1.39 -2.27 -8.18
C ALA A 7 -0.57 -3.55 -8.02
N ILE A 8 0.50 -3.51 -7.23
CA ILE A 8 1.37 -4.66 -6.99
C ILE A 8 0.59 -5.80 -6.33
N MET A 9 -0.15 -5.49 -5.26
CA MET A 9 -0.88 -6.51 -4.51
C MET A 9 -1.98 -7.14 -5.37
N ASN A 10 -2.70 -6.34 -6.15
CA ASN A 10 -3.73 -6.89 -7.03
C ASN A 10 -3.14 -7.74 -8.14
N ARG A 11 -1.93 -7.43 -8.60
CA ARG A 11 -1.25 -8.26 -9.61
C ARG A 11 -0.76 -9.58 -9.03
N LYS A 12 -0.03 -9.50 -7.92
CA LYS A 12 0.64 -10.67 -7.33
C LYS A 12 -0.26 -11.49 -6.41
N GLY A 13 -1.24 -10.86 -5.77
CA GLY A 13 -2.06 -11.50 -4.74
C GLY A 13 -3.32 -12.16 -5.25
N ARG A 14 -3.69 -11.95 -6.52
CA ARG A 14 -4.90 -12.57 -7.06
C ARG A 14 -4.72 -14.07 -7.25
N PRO A 15 -5.79 -14.84 -7.09
CA PRO A 15 -7.14 -14.45 -6.68
C PRO A 15 -7.35 -14.37 -5.17
N THR A 16 -6.32 -14.63 -4.38
CA THR A 16 -6.42 -14.75 -2.92
C THR A 16 -6.71 -13.41 -2.25
N PHE A 17 -6.10 -12.32 -2.76
CA PHE A 17 -6.23 -10.99 -2.18
C PHE A 17 -6.80 -9.99 -3.18
N THR A 18 -7.57 -9.05 -2.65
CA THR A 18 -7.98 -7.83 -3.34
C THR A 18 -7.49 -6.65 -2.52
N ALA A 19 -6.81 -5.71 -3.16
CA ALA A 19 -6.21 -4.57 -2.49
C ALA A 19 -6.89 -3.26 -2.88
N TYR A 20 -6.95 -2.37 -1.93
CA TYR A 20 -7.46 -1.01 -2.08
C TYR A 20 -6.42 -0.05 -1.51
N SER A 21 -6.39 1.17 -2.01
CA SER A 21 -5.52 2.21 -1.46
C SER A 21 -6.31 3.47 -1.16
N ALA A 22 -5.83 4.23 -0.18
CA ALA A 22 -6.43 5.49 0.20
C ALA A 22 -5.43 6.33 0.96
N GLY A 23 -5.74 7.62 1.14
CA GLY A 23 -4.92 8.52 1.93
C GLY A 23 -5.75 9.26 2.96
N SER A 24 -5.10 9.73 4.03
CA SER A 24 -5.73 10.59 5.03
C SER A 24 -6.04 11.98 4.45
N HIS A 25 -5.14 12.47 3.61
CA HIS A 25 -5.26 13.76 2.92
C HIS A 25 -4.95 13.56 1.43
N PRO A 26 -5.91 12.97 0.67
CA PRO A 26 -5.64 12.69 -0.74
C PRO A 26 -5.52 13.97 -1.54
N SER A 27 -4.55 13.99 -2.49
CA SER A 27 -4.34 15.14 -3.36
C SER A 27 -5.43 15.32 -4.42
N GLY A 28 -6.24 14.28 -4.64
CA GLY A 28 -7.25 14.26 -5.70
C GLY A 28 -6.73 13.75 -7.02
N GLN A 29 -5.42 13.57 -7.16
CA GLN A 29 -4.78 13.11 -8.39
C GLN A 29 -3.72 12.08 -8.08
N VAL A 30 -3.61 11.08 -8.97
CA VAL A 30 -2.53 10.10 -8.91
C VAL A 30 -1.31 10.70 -9.61
N ARG A 31 -0.14 10.59 -8.99
CA ARG A 31 1.10 11.11 -9.56
C ARG A 31 1.44 10.38 -10.86
N PRO A 32 1.75 11.13 -11.95
CA PRO A 32 2.14 10.50 -13.22
C PRO A 32 3.34 9.58 -13.08
N GLU A 33 4.29 9.92 -12.23
CA GLU A 33 5.49 9.12 -11.99
C GLU A 33 5.15 7.76 -11.37
N ALA A 34 4.12 7.70 -10.50
CA ALA A 34 3.65 6.44 -9.94
C ALA A 34 2.99 5.58 -11.01
N LEU A 35 2.13 6.19 -11.84
CA LEU A 35 1.50 5.49 -12.96
C LEU A 35 2.55 4.96 -13.94
N ARG A 36 3.62 5.72 -14.16
CA ARG A 36 4.71 5.30 -15.05
C ARG A 36 5.37 4.02 -14.55
N GLN A 37 5.63 3.92 -13.24
CA GLN A 37 6.22 2.71 -12.68
C GLN A 37 5.29 1.50 -12.85
N ILE A 38 4.00 1.70 -12.67
CA ILE A 38 3.01 0.65 -12.85
C ILE A 38 2.97 0.18 -14.32
N GLU A 39 2.99 1.12 -15.26
CA GLU A 39 3.03 0.84 -16.70
C GLU A 39 4.31 0.09 -17.10
N LEU A 40 5.47 0.51 -16.56
CA LEU A 40 6.75 -0.15 -16.83
C LEU A 40 6.73 -1.61 -16.34
N ALA A 41 5.98 -1.90 -15.30
CA ALA A 41 5.80 -3.26 -14.80
C ALA A 41 4.70 -4.02 -15.56
N ARG A 42 4.14 -3.43 -16.61
CA ARG A 42 3.08 -4.01 -17.45
C ARG A 42 1.83 -4.37 -16.67
N MET A 43 1.48 -3.51 -15.71
CA MET A 43 0.25 -3.66 -14.93
C MET A 43 -0.76 -2.61 -15.36
N PRO A 44 -2.08 -2.93 -15.27
CA PRO A 44 -3.12 -1.97 -15.65
C PRO A 44 -3.19 -0.80 -14.68
N THR A 45 -3.48 0.38 -15.20
CA THR A 45 -3.67 1.60 -14.42
C THR A 45 -5.14 2.01 -14.28
N GLU A 46 -6.03 1.28 -14.93
CA GLU A 46 -7.47 1.57 -14.90
C GLU A 46 -8.02 1.40 -13.47
N GLY A 47 -8.87 2.34 -13.08
CA GLY A 47 -9.50 2.29 -11.76
C GLY A 47 -8.64 2.82 -10.62
N LEU A 48 -7.37 3.11 -10.86
CA LEU A 48 -6.51 3.71 -9.83
C LEU A 48 -6.89 5.19 -9.67
N ARG A 49 -7.22 5.57 -8.43
CA ARG A 49 -7.63 6.94 -8.14
C ARG A 49 -7.21 7.35 -6.74
N SER A 50 -6.96 8.64 -6.59
CA SER A 50 -6.73 9.25 -5.28
C SER A 50 -8.07 9.33 -4.53
N LYS A 51 -8.10 8.86 -3.29
CA LYS A 51 -9.33 8.84 -2.49
C LYS A 51 -9.03 8.87 -1.01
N SER A 52 -10.01 9.32 -0.24
CA SER A 52 -9.89 9.36 1.21
C SER A 52 -10.12 7.98 1.82
N TRP A 53 -9.39 7.67 2.89
CA TRP A 53 -9.59 6.44 3.65
C TRP A 53 -10.99 6.38 4.30
N ASP A 54 -11.69 7.52 4.42
CA ASP A 54 -13.06 7.55 4.93
C ASP A 54 -14.02 6.71 4.09
N GLU A 55 -13.71 6.50 2.80
CA GLU A 55 -14.53 5.63 1.94
C GLU A 55 -14.57 4.19 2.46
N PHE A 56 -13.55 3.76 3.18
CA PHE A 56 -13.45 2.39 3.68
C PHE A 56 -13.91 2.24 5.14
N ALA A 57 -14.29 3.35 5.78
CA ALA A 57 -14.84 3.32 7.13
C ALA A 57 -16.37 3.21 7.13
N LYS A 58 -17.00 3.28 5.97
CA LYS A 58 -18.45 3.21 5.83
C LYS A 58 -18.95 1.77 5.97
N PRO A 59 -20.18 1.57 6.48
CA PRO A 59 -20.72 0.21 6.64
C PRO A 59 -20.80 -0.59 5.33
N GLU A 60 -21.04 0.09 4.20
CA GLU A 60 -21.14 -0.54 2.88
C GLU A 60 -19.79 -0.83 2.23
N ALA A 61 -18.69 -0.38 2.82
CA ALA A 61 -17.36 -0.62 2.29
C ALA A 61 -16.95 -2.09 2.41
N PRO A 62 -16.04 -2.58 1.56
CA PRO A 62 -15.52 -3.94 1.73
C PRO A 62 -14.86 -4.09 3.10
N GLN A 63 -15.08 -5.24 3.74
CA GLN A 63 -14.44 -5.53 5.02
C GLN A 63 -12.96 -5.80 4.80
N MET A 64 -12.09 -5.10 5.54
CA MET A 64 -10.64 -5.25 5.43
C MET A 64 -10.15 -6.34 6.39
N ASN A 65 -9.23 -7.17 5.91
CA ASN A 65 -8.54 -8.15 6.75
C ASN A 65 -7.21 -7.58 7.25
N PHE A 66 -6.58 -6.73 6.44
CA PHE A 66 -5.30 -6.09 6.76
C PHE A 66 -5.35 -4.62 6.35
N VAL A 67 -4.71 -3.76 7.13
CA VAL A 67 -4.50 -2.36 6.78
C VAL A 67 -3.02 -2.03 7.01
N PHE A 68 -2.35 -1.60 5.96
CA PHE A 68 -0.95 -1.21 6.02
C PHE A 68 -0.81 0.28 5.75
N THR A 69 -0.20 1.00 6.69
CA THR A 69 0.15 2.41 6.46
C THR A 69 1.53 2.48 5.84
N VAL A 70 1.67 3.29 4.78
CA VAL A 70 2.94 3.39 4.04
C VAL A 70 3.62 4.74 4.21
N CYS A 71 2.96 5.70 4.83
CA CYS A 71 3.57 6.99 5.14
C CYS A 71 3.50 7.28 6.63
N ASP A 72 4.55 7.93 7.17
CA ASP A 72 4.65 8.19 8.61
C ASP A 72 3.54 9.12 9.11
N ASN A 73 3.09 10.06 8.28
CA ASN A 73 2.00 10.96 8.66
C ASN A 73 0.70 10.19 8.88
N ALA A 74 0.38 9.26 7.98
CA ALA A 74 -0.82 8.44 8.13
C ALA A 74 -0.77 7.57 9.39
N ALA A 75 0.42 7.07 9.75
CA ALA A 75 0.60 6.25 10.96
C ALA A 75 0.39 7.06 12.24
N LYS A 76 0.65 8.37 12.21
CA LYS A 76 0.52 9.25 13.36
C LYS A 76 -0.86 9.89 13.50
N GLU A 77 -1.68 9.80 12.48
CA GLU A 77 -3.02 10.37 12.50
C GLU A 77 -4.01 9.41 13.16
N VAL A 78 -5.12 9.98 13.64
CA VAL A 78 -6.21 9.18 14.18
C VAL A 78 -6.91 8.49 13.02
N CYS A 79 -6.69 7.19 12.89
CA CYS A 79 -7.32 6.39 11.86
C CYS A 79 -8.81 6.22 12.13
N PRO A 80 -9.65 6.13 11.08
CA PRO A 80 -11.05 5.75 11.26
C PRO A 80 -11.15 4.37 11.90
N PHE A 81 -12.29 4.10 12.50
CA PHE A 81 -12.59 2.76 12.97
C PHE A 81 -12.95 1.89 11.75
N TRP A 82 -12.13 0.87 11.51
CA TRP A 82 -12.34 -0.03 10.38
C TRP A 82 -13.29 -1.16 10.78
N PRO A 83 -14.41 -1.37 10.05
CA PRO A 83 -15.29 -2.51 10.32
C PRO A 83 -14.52 -3.83 10.25
N GLY A 84 -14.79 -4.75 11.19
CA GLY A 84 -14.16 -6.06 11.20
C GLY A 84 -12.83 -6.15 11.91
N GLN A 85 -12.32 -5.05 12.45
CA GLN A 85 -11.06 -5.00 13.22
C GLN A 85 -9.89 -5.68 12.47
N PRO A 86 -9.47 -5.14 11.32
CA PRO A 86 -8.38 -5.73 10.55
C PRO A 86 -7.06 -5.68 11.33
N MET A 87 -6.15 -6.58 10.99
CA MET A 87 -4.78 -6.48 11.47
C MET A 87 -4.11 -5.29 10.80
N THR A 88 -3.30 -4.55 11.57
CA THR A 88 -2.64 -3.34 11.05
C THR A 88 -1.14 -3.44 11.24
N ALA A 89 -0.40 -2.86 10.30
CA ALA A 89 1.06 -2.72 10.41
C ALA A 89 1.49 -1.45 9.68
N HIS A 90 2.62 -0.90 10.11
CA HIS A 90 3.22 0.26 9.45
C HIS A 90 4.39 -0.19 8.57
N TRP A 91 4.22 0.03 7.27
CA TRP A 91 5.23 -0.29 6.26
C TRP A 91 5.76 1.01 5.64
N GLY A 92 6.38 1.85 6.46
CA GLY A 92 6.84 3.17 6.02
C GLY A 92 7.79 3.11 4.83
N VAL A 93 7.53 3.95 3.84
CA VAL A 93 8.35 4.11 2.63
C VAL A 93 8.66 5.59 2.47
N PRO A 94 9.93 5.97 2.19
CA PRO A 94 10.25 7.37 1.91
C PRO A 94 9.34 7.91 0.80
N ASP A 95 8.88 9.16 0.97
CA ASP A 95 7.95 9.76 0.02
C ASP A 95 8.66 10.20 -1.25
N PRO A 96 8.45 9.53 -2.38
CA PRO A 96 9.10 9.92 -3.63
C PRO A 96 8.56 11.24 -4.20
N ALA A 97 7.38 11.67 -3.76
CA ALA A 97 6.78 12.92 -4.25
C ALA A 97 7.52 14.16 -3.78
N VAL A 98 8.35 14.06 -2.73
CA VAL A 98 9.16 15.18 -2.26
C VAL A 98 10.54 15.22 -2.92
N ALA A 99 10.86 14.25 -3.78
CA ALA A 99 12.14 14.23 -4.48
C ALA A 99 12.25 15.45 -5.41
N GLN A 100 13.44 16.02 -5.45
CA GLN A 100 13.77 17.16 -6.27
C GLN A 100 14.94 16.83 -7.18
N GLY A 101 15.09 17.58 -8.26
CA GLY A 101 16.18 17.39 -9.20
C GLY A 101 15.68 17.17 -10.62
N THR A 102 16.43 16.40 -11.40
CA THR A 102 16.09 16.10 -12.78
C THR A 102 14.91 15.13 -12.85
N PRO A 103 14.20 15.05 -14.00
CA PRO A 103 13.16 14.04 -14.19
C PRO A 103 13.65 12.61 -13.92
N GLU A 104 14.90 12.30 -14.25
CA GLU A 104 15.52 11.00 -14.00
C GLU A 104 15.70 10.73 -12.52
N GLU A 105 16.09 11.74 -11.75
CA GLU A 105 16.25 11.61 -10.29
C GLU A 105 14.90 11.39 -9.60
N ILE A 106 13.87 12.11 -10.06
CA ILE A 106 12.52 11.94 -9.53
C ILE A 106 11.99 10.55 -9.89
N ALA A 107 12.17 10.11 -11.14
CA ALA A 107 11.77 8.78 -11.58
C ALA A 107 12.46 7.69 -10.76
N ARG A 108 13.73 7.88 -10.41
CA ARG A 108 14.48 6.94 -9.58
C ARG A 108 13.86 6.82 -8.18
N ALA A 109 13.46 7.95 -7.59
CA ALA A 109 12.82 7.94 -6.27
C ALA A 109 11.51 7.11 -6.28
N PHE A 110 10.70 7.26 -7.33
CA PHE A 110 9.48 6.47 -7.48
C PHE A 110 9.80 4.99 -7.72
N ARG A 111 10.82 4.68 -8.50
CA ARG A 111 11.25 3.30 -8.72
C ARG A 111 11.71 2.64 -7.43
N GLU A 112 12.50 3.36 -6.63
CA GLU A 112 12.97 2.83 -5.34
C GLU A 112 11.81 2.55 -4.40
N ALA A 113 10.83 3.46 -4.32
CA ALA A 113 9.62 3.25 -3.53
C ALA A 113 8.85 2.02 -4.02
N TYR A 114 8.70 1.88 -5.34
CA TYR A 114 8.07 0.73 -5.95
C TYR A 114 8.77 -0.58 -5.55
N MET A 115 10.09 -0.61 -5.62
CA MET A 115 10.87 -1.80 -5.29
C MET A 115 10.75 -2.20 -3.83
N ILE A 116 10.71 -1.22 -2.92
CA ILE A 116 10.51 -1.50 -1.49
C ILE A 116 9.14 -2.12 -1.26
N LEU A 117 8.10 -1.54 -1.86
CA LEU A 117 6.73 -2.05 -1.73
C LEU A 117 6.59 -3.44 -2.35
N ASP A 118 7.17 -3.65 -3.53
CA ASP A 118 7.15 -4.94 -4.20
C ASP A 118 7.78 -6.03 -3.34
N ARG A 119 8.92 -5.74 -2.74
CA ARG A 119 9.62 -6.67 -1.86
C ARG A 119 8.76 -7.03 -0.64
N ARG A 120 8.19 -6.04 0.02
CA ARG A 120 7.36 -6.27 1.21
C ARG A 120 6.11 -7.06 0.89
N ILE A 121 5.45 -6.74 -0.20
CA ILE A 121 4.27 -7.46 -0.65
C ILE A 121 4.61 -8.90 -0.99
N THR A 122 5.74 -9.13 -1.67
CA THR A 122 6.20 -10.48 -1.97
C THR A 122 6.44 -11.29 -0.71
N LEU A 123 7.08 -10.69 0.29
CA LEU A 123 7.30 -11.36 1.59
C LEU A 123 5.97 -11.69 2.28
N PHE A 124 5.03 -10.76 2.26
CA PHE A 124 3.70 -10.98 2.83
C PHE A 124 2.99 -12.15 2.14
N LEU A 125 3.03 -12.20 0.83
CA LEU A 125 2.36 -13.25 0.06
C LEU A 125 2.98 -14.63 0.26
N CYS A 126 4.22 -14.68 0.78
CA CYS A 126 4.88 -15.95 1.12
C CYS A 126 4.47 -16.49 2.49
N LEU A 127 3.76 -15.71 3.31
CA LEU A 127 3.36 -16.15 4.64
C LEU A 127 2.28 -17.23 4.56
N PRO A 128 2.41 -18.35 5.32
CA PRO A 128 1.38 -19.37 5.34
C PRO A 128 0.24 -18.97 6.30
N LEU A 129 -0.55 -17.97 5.88
CA LEU A 129 -1.55 -17.32 6.73
C LEU A 129 -2.56 -18.30 7.31
N SER A 130 -2.93 -19.36 6.56
CA SER A 130 -3.90 -20.35 7.03
C SER A 130 -3.40 -21.19 8.19
N THR A 131 -2.09 -21.28 8.39
CA THR A 131 -1.49 -22.12 9.45
C THR A 131 -0.94 -21.31 10.63
N LEU A 132 -0.85 -19.98 10.49
CA LEU A 132 -0.32 -19.12 11.54
C LEU A 132 -1.44 -18.61 12.44
N SER A 133 -1.14 -18.48 13.75
CA SER A 133 -2.04 -17.78 14.67
C SER A 133 -2.06 -16.28 14.34
N GLN A 134 -3.08 -15.59 14.83
CA GLN A 134 -3.16 -14.13 14.64
C GLN A 134 -1.95 -13.41 15.22
N LEU A 135 -1.47 -13.85 16.39
CA LEU A 135 -0.28 -13.26 17.00
C LEU A 135 0.95 -13.48 16.14
N ALA A 136 1.12 -14.66 15.58
CA ALA A 136 2.25 -14.96 14.69
C ALA A 136 2.18 -14.13 13.41
N ILE A 137 1.01 -13.97 12.82
CA ILE A 137 0.83 -13.12 11.64
C ILE A 137 1.20 -11.68 11.98
N GLN A 138 0.73 -11.15 13.11
CA GLN A 138 1.04 -9.79 13.52
C GLN A 138 2.55 -9.56 13.64
N LYS A 139 3.27 -10.52 14.25
CA LYS A 139 4.73 -10.43 14.35
C LYS A 139 5.39 -10.42 12.98
N GLU A 140 4.92 -11.25 12.06
CA GLU A 140 5.50 -11.33 10.73
C GLU A 140 5.24 -10.08 9.91
N ILE A 141 4.03 -9.52 9.92
CA ILE A 141 3.74 -8.30 9.16
C ILE A 141 4.48 -7.09 9.74
N ASP A 142 4.66 -7.04 11.06
CA ASP A 142 5.47 -5.98 11.68
C ASP A 142 6.93 -6.12 11.27
N ARG A 143 7.46 -7.34 11.26
CA ARG A 143 8.84 -7.61 10.85
C ARG A 143 9.09 -7.20 9.40
N ILE A 144 8.16 -7.50 8.51
CA ILE A 144 8.26 -7.13 7.10
C ILE A 144 8.39 -5.61 6.96
N GLY A 145 7.69 -4.84 7.79
CA GLY A 145 7.76 -3.38 7.76
C GLY A 145 9.14 -2.81 8.06
N HIS A 146 10.04 -3.60 8.64
CA HIS A 146 11.41 -3.19 8.96
C HIS A 146 12.45 -3.73 7.97
N GLN A 147 12.01 -4.37 6.91
CA GLN A 147 12.90 -4.91 5.87
C GLN A 147 13.39 -3.81 4.90
#